data_2848e6457ec1b7201e7a159a9394daca
#
_entry.id   2848e6457ec1b7201e7a159a9394daca
#
_cell.length_a   1.000
_cell.length_b   1.000
_cell.length_c   1.000
_cell.angle_alpha   90.00
_cell.angle_beta   90.00
_cell.angle_gamma   90.00
#
_symmetry.space_group_name_H-M   'P 1'
#
loop_
_entity.id
_entity.type
_entity.pdbx_description
1 polymer ?
#
loop_
_entity_poly.entity_id
_entity_poly.type
_entity_poly.pdbx_seq_one_letter_code
_entity_poly.pdbx_strand_id
1 'polypeptide(L)'
;ETIALVVKIGNDNPNWGYQRIASYIKYLGHKISFMTIKRILTDHGIYPPEDGRKNSDWGKFFDAHKDVLAACDFATYELLTPNGLVRESILFFENITTREVWLGGIACDPDANWSAQVARNQTDAFDGKLNAMKYIIHDRDPLFAGKFTDILKSIGCKTKLIPPRMPEYNGHIESFIKTI
;
A
#
# COMPACT_ATOMS: atom_id res chain seq x y z
N GLU A 1 -25.04 -29.18 1.84
CA GLU A 1 -25.08 -27.97 2.69
C GLU A 1 -23.89 -27.05 2.39
N THR A 2 -22.67 -27.51 2.43
CA THR A 2 -21.46 -26.71 2.19
C THR A 2 -21.34 -26.18 0.75
N ILE A 3 -21.73 -26.97 -0.26
CA ILE A 3 -21.74 -26.53 -1.68
C ILE A 3 -22.71 -25.36 -1.85
N ALA A 4 -23.92 -25.46 -1.30
CA ALA A 4 -24.89 -24.37 -1.36
C ALA A 4 -24.39 -23.08 -0.71
N LEU A 5 -23.65 -23.20 0.41
CA LEU A 5 -23.03 -22.07 1.09
C LEU A 5 -21.96 -21.40 0.21
N VAL A 6 -21.08 -22.18 -0.43
CA VAL A 6 -20.04 -21.66 -1.33
C VAL A 6 -20.67 -20.90 -2.51
N VAL A 7 -21.69 -21.49 -3.14
CA VAL A 7 -22.43 -20.88 -4.26
C VAL A 7 -23.11 -19.58 -3.81
N LYS A 8 -23.79 -19.61 -2.66
CA LYS A 8 -24.43 -18.42 -2.11
C LYS A 8 -23.44 -17.29 -1.86
N ILE A 9 -22.30 -17.57 -1.19
CA ILE A 9 -21.28 -16.56 -0.92
C ILE A 9 -20.71 -15.99 -2.23
N GLY A 10 -20.50 -16.81 -3.25
CA GLY A 10 -20.03 -16.37 -4.55
C GLY A 10 -21.02 -15.42 -5.24
N ASN A 11 -22.30 -15.73 -5.22
CA ASN A 11 -23.34 -14.89 -5.81
C ASN A 11 -23.57 -13.59 -5.02
N ASP A 12 -23.58 -13.66 -3.69
CA ASP A 12 -23.81 -12.49 -2.84
C ASP A 12 -22.62 -11.49 -2.88
N ASN A 13 -21.44 -11.94 -3.36
CA ASN A 13 -20.22 -11.16 -3.37
C ASN A 13 -19.48 -11.21 -4.73
N PRO A 14 -20.07 -10.69 -5.82
CA PRO A 14 -19.52 -10.82 -7.18
C PRO A 14 -18.13 -10.19 -7.36
N ASN A 15 -17.73 -9.31 -6.47
CA ASN A 15 -16.42 -8.63 -6.49
C ASN A 15 -15.34 -9.35 -5.63
N TRP A 16 -15.69 -10.50 -5.01
CA TRP A 16 -14.71 -11.26 -4.24
C TRP A 16 -13.98 -12.25 -5.14
N GLY A 17 -12.63 -12.25 -5.09
CA GLY A 17 -11.84 -13.29 -5.72
C GLY A 17 -11.92 -14.62 -4.96
N TYR A 18 -11.50 -15.70 -5.60
CA TYR A 18 -11.52 -17.06 -5.05
C TYR A 18 -10.84 -17.17 -3.68
N GLN A 19 -9.71 -16.49 -3.47
CA GLN A 19 -8.97 -16.51 -2.20
C GLN A 19 -9.79 -15.90 -1.05
N ARG A 20 -10.49 -14.82 -1.31
CA ARG A 20 -11.33 -14.15 -0.30
C ARG A 20 -12.52 -15.02 0.08
N ILE A 21 -13.17 -15.64 -0.91
CA ILE A 21 -14.28 -16.59 -0.67
C ILE A 21 -13.77 -17.78 0.15
N ALA A 22 -12.60 -18.34 -0.20
CA ALA A 22 -12.00 -19.45 0.54
C ALA A 22 -11.67 -19.10 1.99
N SER A 23 -11.09 -17.91 2.23
CA SER A 23 -10.79 -17.42 3.57
C SER A 23 -12.05 -17.23 4.41
N TYR A 24 -13.12 -16.72 3.81
CA TYR A 24 -14.39 -16.51 4.51
C TYR A 24 -15.07 -17.84 4.87
N ILE A 25 -15.06 -18.81 3.96
CA ILE A 25 -15.60 -20.17 4.23
C ILE A 25 -14.81 -20.86 5.34
N LYS A 26 -13.49 -20.70 5.35
CA LYS A 26 -12.64 -21.20 6.44
C LYS A 26 -12.97 -20.50 7.77
N TYR A 27 -13.22 -19.20 7.76
CA TYR A 27 -13.63 -18.43 8.93
C TYR A 27 -14.98 -18.94 9.50
N LEU A 28 -15.91 -19.36 8.63
CA LEU A 28 -17.17 -19.97 9.02
C LEU A 28 -17.02 -21.43 9.52
N GLY A 29 -15.80 -21.94 9.67
CA GLY A 29 -15.50 -23.25 10.24
C GLY A 29 -15.50 -24.41 9.25
N HIS A 30 -15.69 -24.14 7.95
CA HIS A 30 -15.67 -25.19 6.93
C HIS A 30 -14.25 -25.49 6.44
N LYS A 31 -13.81 -26.75 6.56
CA LYS A 31 -12.49 -27.22 6.10
C LYS A 31 -12.56 -27.69 4.64
N ILE A 32 -12.53 -26.76 3.70
CA ILE A 32 -12.52 -27.07 2.26
C ILE A 32 -11.27 -26.48 1.62
N SER A 33 -10.67 -27.23 0.68
CA SER A 33 -9.52 -26.74 -0.05
C SER A 33 -9.91 -25.61 -1.02
N PHE A 34 -8.97 -24.71 -1.28
CA PHE A 34 -9.11 -23.64 -2.28
C PHE A 34 -9.51 -24.20 -3.65
N MET A 35 -8.88 -25.29 -4.10
CA MET A 35 -9.18 -25.91 -5.37
C MET A 35 -10.60 -26.47 -5.46
N THR A 36 -11.11 -27.01 -4.35
CA THR A 36 -12.49 -27.50 -4.26
C THR A 36 -13.49 -26.34 -4.36
N ILE A 37 -13.20 -25.21 -3.71
CA ILE A 37 -14.04 -24.01 -3.80
C ILE A 37 -14.05 -23.45 -5.23
N LYS A 38 -12.88 -23.35 -5.86
CA LYS A 38 -12.74 -22.93 -7.26
C LYS A 38 -13.60 -23.82 -8.18
N ARG A 39 -13.51 -25.14 -8.02
CA ARG A 39 -14.30 -26.10 -8.81
C ARG A 39 -15.80 -25.92 -8.60
N ILE A 40 -16.27 -25.85 -7.35
CA ILE A 40 -17.69 -25.65 -7.03
C ILE A 40 -18.25 -24.39 -7.69
N LEU A 41 -17.53 -23.27 -7.59
CA LEU A 41 -17.97 -22.01 -8.19
C LEU A 41 -18.01 -22.11 -9.73
N THR A 42 -16.99 -22.68 -10.35
CA THR A 42 -16.93 -22.88 -11.81
C THR A 42 -18.04 -23.80 -12.30
N ASP A 43 -18.30 -24.93 -11.62
CA ASP A 43 -19.37 -25.88 -11.96
C ASP A 43 -20.77 -25.25 -11.90
N HIS A 44 -20.94 -24.18 -11.11
CA HIS A 44 -22.16 -23.41 -10.99
C HIS A 44 -22.18 -22.12 -11.83
N GLY A 45 -21.23 -21.96 -12.75
CA GLY A 45 -21.17 -20.80 -13.65
C GLY A 45 -20.76 -19.49 -12.96
N ILE A 46 -20.20 -19.56 -11.74
CA ILE A 46 -19.73 -18.41 -11.00
C ILE A 46 -18.22 -18.29 -11.22
N TYR A 47 -17.82 -17.21 -11.89
CA TYR A 47 -16.42 -16.91 -12.21
C TYR A 47 -15.95 -15.68 -11.44
N PRO A 48 -15.57 -15.83 -10.15
CA PRO A 48 -14.96 -14.74 -9.41
C PRO A 48 -13.74 -14.20 -10.15
N PRO A 49 -13.46 -12.89 -10.09
CA PRO A 49 -12.26 -12.33 -10.70
C PRO A 49 -11.04 -13.08 -10.18
N GLU A 50 -10.22 -13.63 -11.08
CA GLU A 50 -9.06 -14.47 -10.73
C GLU A 50 -8.01 -13.71 -9.89
N ASP A 51 -7.96 -12.41 -10.09
CA ASP A 51 -7.28 -11.46 -9.22
C ASP A 51 -8.17 -10.24 -9.08
N GLY A 52 -8.85 -10.09 -7.96
CA GLY A 52 -9.58 -8.87 -7.64
C GLY A 52 -8.71 -7.60 -7.66
N ARG A 53 -7.40 -7.77 -7.82
CA ARG A 53 -6.36 -6.74 -7.93
C ARG A 53 -6.23 -6.20 -9.35
N LYS A 54 -6.17 -7.07 -10.37
CA LYS A 54 -5.95 -6.65 -11.77
C LYS A 54 -7.12 -5.92 -12.40
N ASN A 55 -8.35 -6.17 -11.93
CA ASN A 55 -9.56 -5.53 -12.45
C ASN A 55 -10.09 -4.40 -11.55
N SER A 56 -9.47 -4.09 -10.42
CA SER A 56 -9.82 -2.92 -9.64
C SER A 56 -9.37 -1.65 -10.38
N ASP A 57 -10.12 -0.56 -10.24
CA ASP A 57 -9.71 0.75 -10.79
C ASP A 57 -8.35 1.18 -10.24
N TRP A 58 -8.00 0.72 -9.04
CA TRP A 58 -6.68 0.92 -8.44
C TRP A 58 -5.59 0.11 -9.13
N GLY A 59 -5.83 -1.16 -9.46
CA GLY A 59 -4.89 -2.00 -10.23
C GLY A 59 -4.59 -1.41 -11.61
N LYS A 60 -5.63 -0.97 -12.32
CA LYS A 60 -5.48 -0.29 -13.62
C LYS A 60 -4.70 1.03 -13.48
N PHE A 61 -4.99 1.80 -12.43
CA PHE A 61 -4.23 3.03 -12.14
C PHE A 61 -2.76 2.73 -11.91
N PHE A 62 -2.45 1.72 -11.09
CA PHE A 62 -1.10 1.32 -10.76
C PHE A 62 -0.32 0.88 -12.02
N ASP A 63 -0.90 -0.02 -12.81
CA ASP A 63 -0.29 -0.52 -14.05
C ASP A 63 -0.04 0.61 -15.08
N ALA A 64 -0.96 1.57 -15.16
CA ALA A 64 -0.84 2.70 -16.08
C ALA A 64 0.15 3.78 -15.66
N HIS A 65 0.52 3.86 -14.36
CA HIS A 65 1.32 4.97 -13.83
C HIS A 65 2.57 4.52 -13.10
N LYS A 66 2.90 3.22 -13.06
CA LYS A 66 4.03 2.67 -12.31
C LYS A 66 5.37 3.40 -12.55
N ASP A 67 5.62 3.84 -13.79
CA ASP A 67 6.87 4.50 -14.18
C ASP A 67 7.04 5.93 -13.62
N VAL A 68 5.95 6.51 -13.13
CA VAL A 68 5.91 7.86 -12.55
C VAL A 68 5.32 7.85 -11.14
N LEU A 69 5.39 6.69 -10.49
CA LEU A 69 4.79 6.41 -9.19
C LEU A 69 5.88 6.14 -8.14
N ALA A 70 5.85 6.90 -7.06
CA ALA A 70 6.62 6.62 -5.86
C ALA A 70 5.72 6.17 -4.72
N ALA A 71 6.29 5.51 -3.73
CA ALA A 71 5.68 5.24 -2.43
C ALA A 71 6.50 5.89 -1.32
N CYS A 72 5.88 6.19 -0.19
CA CYS A 72 6.60 6.54 1.02
C CYS A 72 5.94 5.93 2.25
N ASP A 73 6.77 5.68 3.25
CA ASP A 73 6.34 5.05 4.50
C ASP A 73 7.28 5.40 5.65
N PHE A 74 6.75 5.36 6.87
CA PHE A 74 7.51 5.55 8.10
C PHE A 74 7.96 4.22 8.70
N ALA A 75 9.24 4.17 9.08
CA ALA A 75 9.75 3.16 9.99
C ALA A 75 10.04 3.81 11.35
N THR A 76 9.78 3.09 12.43
CA THR A 76 10.08 3.55 13.78
C THR A 76 11.07 2.60 14.45
N TYR A 77 12.14 3.15 14.99
CA TYR A 77 13.18 2.41 15.70
C TYR A 77 13.37 2.96 17.11
N GLU A 78 13.68 2.08 18.04
CA GLU A 78 14.03 2.44 19.40
C GLU A 78 15.54 2.29 19.60
N LEU A 79 16.21 3.40 19.90
CA LEU A 79 17.64 3.43 20.13
C LEU A 79 17.90 3.57 21.63
N LEU A 80 18.76 2.71 22.18
CA LEU A 80 19.25 2.85 23.53
C LEU A 80 20.41 3.86 23.55
N THR A 81 20.18 4.99 24.19
CA THR A 81 21.20 6.05 24.39
C THR A 81 21.65 6.11 25.85
N PRO A 82 22.76 6.77 26.16
CA PRO A 82 23.16 7.02 27.55
C PRO A 82 22.09 7.72 28.40
N ASN A 83 21.17 8.46 27.76
CA ASN A 83 20.07 9.17 28.41
C ASN A 83 18.75 8.40 28.42
N GLY A 84 18.75 7.15 28.00
CA GLY A 84 17.57 6.29 27.91
C GLY A 84 17.18 5.90 26.50
N LEU A 85 16.00 5.29 26.37
CA LEU A 85 15.41 4.89 25.09
C LEU A 85 14.89 6.13 24.34
N VAL A 86 15.34 6.26 23.10
CA VAL A 86 14.88 7.30 22.18
C VAL A 86 14.21 6.60 21.00
N ARG A 87 13.00 7.06 20.66
CA ARG A 87 12.28 6.58 19.48
C ARG A 87 12.56 7.50 18.32
N GLU A 88 13.06 6.94 17.23
CA GLU A 88 13.30 7.66 15.98
C GLU A 88 12.36 7.20 14.88
N SER A 89 11.83 8.15 14.15
CA SER A 89 11.02 7.92 12.94
C SER A 89 11.87 8.22 11.72
N ILE A 90 11.89 7.27 10.79
CA ILE A 90 12.63 7.35 9.53
C ILE A 90 11.62 7.34 8.40
N LEU A 91 11.64 8.36 7.55
CA LEU A 91 10.81 8.41 6.35
C LEU A 91 11.60 7.87 5.16
N PHE A 92 11.09 6.82 4.56
CA PHE A 92 11.60 6.23 3.33
C PHE A 92 10.72 6.57 2.14
N PHE A 93 11.35 6.66 0.97
CA PHE A 93 10.69 6.73 -0.32
C PHE A 93 11.16 5.57 -1.20
N GLU A 94 10.31 5.12 -2.10
CA GLU A 94 10.60 4.09 -3.09
C GLU A 94 10.09 4.50 -4.46
N ASN A 95 10.90 4.33 -5.50
CA ASN A 95 10.41 4.32 -6.88
C ASN A 95 9.84 2.94 -7.20
N ILE A 96 8.57 2.88 -7.53
CA ILE A 96 7.84 1.61 -7.71
C ILE A 96 8.39 0.76 -8.84
N THR A 97 8.90 1.38 -9.90
CA THR A 97 9.43 0.66 -11.08
C THR A 97 10.86 0.20 -10.88
N THR A 98 11.74 1.09 -10.44
CA THR A 98 13.17 0.78 -10.29
C THR A 98 13.50 0.04 -9.01
N ARG A 99 12.58 0.07 -8.03
CA ARG A 99 12.80 -0.45 -6.67
C ARG A 99 13.91 0.27 -5.91
N GLU A 100 14.32 1.41 -6.37
CA GLU A 100 15.25 2.26 -5.65
C GLU A 100 14.56 2.81 -4.41
N VAL A 101 15.13 2.51 -3.24
CA VAL A 101 14.69 3.07 -1.96
C VAL A 101 15.70 4.12 -1.52
N TRP A 102 15.21 5.24 -1.01
CA TRP A 102 16.07 6.28 -0.45
C TRP A 102 15.50 6.88 0.82
N LEU A 103 16.39 7.44 1.60
CA LEU A 103 16.07 8.09 2.86
C LEU A 103 15.49 9.49 2.59
N GLY A 104 14.30 9.77 3.16
CA GLY A 104 13.71 11.10 3.16
C GLY A 104 14.21 11.95 4.32
N GLY A 105 14.33 11.35 5.49
CA GLY A 105 14.83 12.02 6.70
C GLY A 105 14.62 11.18 7.95
N ILE A 106 15.25 11.62 9.04
CA ILE A 106 15.16 10.99 10.38
C ILE A 106 14.81 12.08 11.38
N ALA A 107 13.91 11.78 12.33
CA ALA A 107 13.56 12.67 13.43
C ALA A 107 13.06 11.90 14.65
N CYS A 108 13.39 12.39 15.84
CA CYS A 108 12.93 11.81 17.11
C CYS A 108 11.43 12.02 17.37
N ASP A 109 10.86 13.08 16.87
CA ASP A 109 9.45 13.41 17.06
C ASP A 109 8.98 14.26 15.85
N PRO A 110 8.73 13.62 14.69
CA PRO A 110 8.41 14.35 13.48
C PRO A 110 7.06 15.05 13.60
N ASP A 111 7.04 16.30 13.18
CA ASP A 111 5.83 17.12 13.09
C ASP A 111 5.48 17.48 11.63
N ALA A 112 4.38 18.18 11.44
CA ALA A 112 3.94 18.63 10.11
C ALA A 112 4.91 19.62 9.44
N ASN A 113 5.75 20.33 10.20
CA ASN A 113 6.76 21.22 9.62
C ASN A 113 7.97 20.42 9.13
N TRP A 114 8.37 19.42 9.92
CA TRP A 114 9.43 18.51 9.54
C TRP A 114 9.07 17.74 8.25
N SER A 115 7.88 17.15 8.17
CA SER A 115 7.43 16.44 6.96
C SER A 115 7.33 17.36 5.75
N ALA A 116 6.89 18.60 5.95
CA ALA A 116 6.90 19.63 4.92
C ALA A 116 8.33 19.96 4.45
N GLN A 117 9.31 20.01 5.37
CA GLN A 117 10.71 20.24 4.99
C GLN A 117 11.27 19.06 4.20
N VAL A 118 10.95 17.82 4.59
CA VAL A 118 11.31 16.64 3.81
C VAL A 118 10.72 16.74 2.39
N ALA A 119 9.44 17.10 2.26
CA ALA A 119 8.82 17.29 0.94
C ALA A 119 9.57 18.33 0.10
N ARG A 120 9.98 19.48 0.68
CA ARG A 120 10.78 20.48 -0.05
C ARG A 120 12.12 19.94 -0.53
N ASN A 121 12.83 19.20 0.33
CA ASN A 121 14.10 18.59 -0.03
C ASN A 121 13.92 17.57 -1.18
N GLN A 122 12.84 16.79 -1.14
CA GLN A 122 12.55 15.79 -2.18
C GLN A 122 12.04 16.42 -3.50
N THR A 123 11.62 17.67 -3.46
CA THR A 123 11.12 18.44 -4.63
C THR A 123 12.06 19.59 -5.02
N ASP A 124 13.28 19.60 -4.49
CA ASP A 124 14.29 20.59 -4.87
C ASP A 124 14.56 20.56 -6.38
N ALA A 125 14.76 21.72 -6.99
CA ALA A 125 14.90 21.85 -8.43
C ALA A 125 16.15 21.15 -9.01
N PHE A 126 17.20 20.96 -8.21
CA PHE A 126 18.48 20.41 -8.64
C PHE A 126 18.61 18.91 -8.38
N ASP A 127 18.22 18.45 -7.19
CA ASP A 127 18.47 17.07 -6.74
C ASP A 127 17.22 16.36 -6.18
N GLY A 128 16.06 17.01 -6.24
CA GLY A 128 14.79 16.45 -5.75
C GLY A 128 14.36 15.19 -6.51
N LYS A 129 14.43 14.03 -5.85
CA LYS A 129 14.11 12.72 -6.46
C LYS A 129 12.64 12.58 -6.84
N LEU A 130 11.75 13.39 -6.28
CA LEU A 130 10.33 13.38 -6.63
C LEU A 130 9.96 14.22 -7.84
N ASN A 131 10.89 14.98 -8.43
CA ASN A 131 10.62 15.83 -9.60
C ASN A 131 10.17 15.03 -10.84
N ALA A 132 10.62 13.77 -10.97
CA ALA A 132 10.20 12.87 -12.04
C ALA A 132 8.89 12.14 -11.76
N MET A 133 8.32 12.24 -10.55
CA MET A 133 7.15 11.51 -10.13
C MET A 133 5.88 12.32 -10.32
N LYS A 134 4.84 11.69 -10.86
CA LYS A 134 3.50 12.30 -10.99
C LYS A 134 2.56 11.91 -9.85
N TYR A 135 2.86 10.82 -9.20
CA TYR A 135 2.05 10.30 -8.09
C TYR A 135 2.95 9.79 -6.97
N ILE A 136 2.50 9.99 -5.75
CA ILE A 136 3.07 9.37 -4.56
C ILE A 136 1.98 8.65 -3.77
N ILE A 137 2.25 7.39 -3.42
CA ILE A 137 1.37 6.58 -2.58
C ILE A 137 1.87 6.66 -1.15
N HIS A 138 0.96 6.84 -0.21
CA HIS A 138 1.24 6.78 1.22
C HIS A 138 0.02 6.27 1.99
N ASP A 139 0.23 5.90 3.22
CA ASP A 139 -0.82 5.53 4.15
C ASP A 139 -1.59 6.77 4.66
N ARG A 140 -2.37 6.61 5.72
CA ARG A 140 -3.17 7.68 6.31
C ARG A 140 -2.49 8.38 7.48
N ASP A 141 -1.15 8.32 7.55
CA ASP A 141 -0.43 9.03 8.59
C ASP A 141 -0.70 10.54 8.49
N PRO A 142 -1.08 11.22 9.59
CA PRO A 142 -1.34 12.66 9.61
C PRO A 142 -0.17 13.53 9.13
N LEU A 143 1.06 13.03 9.23
CA LEU A 143 2.27 13.74 8.79
C LEU A 143 2.32 13.94 7.27
N PHE A 144 1.60 13.13 6.50
CA PHE A 144 1.48 13.29 5.04
C PHE A 144 0.37 14.25 4.63
N ALA A 145 -0.40 14.79 5.59
CA ALA A 145 -1.49 15.73 5.29
C ALA A 145 -1.01 17.20 5.21
N GLY A 146 -1.87 18.08 4.69
CA GLY A 146 -1.64 19.53 4.70
C GLY A 146 -0.39 19.94 3.94
N LYS A 147 0.58 20.56 4.63
CA LYS A 147 1.78 21.15 4.03
C LYS A 147 2.59 20.19 3.16
N PHE A 148 2.74 18.93 3.57
CA PHE A 148 3.43 17.91 2.78
C PHE A 148 2.76 17.74 1.41
N THR A 149 1.46 17.51 1.43
CA THR A 149 0.66 17.34 0.20
C THR A 149 0.67 18.59 -0.67
N ASP A 150 0.62 19.78 -0.07
CA ASP A 150 0.59 21.05 -0.82
C ASP A 150 1.91 21.33 -1.55
N ILE A 151 3.05 20.99 -0.93
CA ILE A 151 4.36 21.08 -1.57
C ILE A 151 4.45 20.12 -2.76
N LEU A 152 4.02 18.87 -2.62
CA LEU A 152 4.01 17.92 -3.72
C LEU A 152 3.10 18.37 -4.86
N LYS A 153 1.95 18.93 -4.55
CA LYS A 153 1.03 19.50 -5.56
C LYS A 153 1.68 20.65 -6.34
N SER A 154 2.52 21.47 -5.71
CA SER A 154 3.16 22.61 -6.37
C SER A 154 4.08 22.22 -7.52
N ILE A 155 4.64 21.00 -7.51
CA ILE A 155 5.44 20.43 -8.61
C ILE A 155 4.59 19.53 -9.54
N GLY A 156 3.27 19.49 -9.37
CA GLY A 156 2.36 18.62 -10.14
C GLY A 156 2.29 17.17 -9.67
N CYS A 157 2.96 16.80 -8.59
CA CYS A 157 2.89 15.47 -8.00
C CYS A 157 1.62 15.33 -7.15
N LYS A 158 0.80 14.32 -7.44
CA LYS A 158 -0.46 14.07 -6.75
C LYS A 158 -0.31 12.96 -5.72
N THR A 159 -0.80 13.20 -4.52
CA THR A 159 -0.84 12.15 -3.47
C THR A 159 -2.02 11.21 -3.69
N LYS A 160 -1.80 9.92 -3.41
CA LYS A 160 -2.79 8.85 -3.47
C LYS A 160 -2.75 8.05 -2.18
N LEU A 161 -3.87 8.03 -1.47
CA LEU A 161 -4.01 7.20 -0.28
C LEU A 161 -4.16 5.73 -0.66
N ILE A 162 -3.45 4.87 0.03
CA ILE A 162 -3.60 3.42 -0.12
C ILE A 162 -5.05 3.05 0.24
N PRO A 163 -5.74 2.27 -0.61
CA PRO A 163 -7.08 1.82 -0.29
C PRO A 163 -7.10 1.00 1.00
N PRO A 164 -8.14 1.11 1.83
CA PRO A 164 -8.27 0.29 3.02
C PRO A 164 -8.18 -1.20 2.66
N ARG A 165 -7.41 -1.97 3.43
CA ARG A 165 -7.22 -3.42 3.27
C ARG A 165 -6.50 -3.84 1.98
N MET A 166 -5.70 -2.97 1.38
CA MET A 166 -4.84 -3.28 0.24
C MET A 166 -3.36 -2.94 0.54
N PRO A 167 -2.75 -3.56 1.57
CA PRO A 167 -1.37 -3.28 1.95
C PRO A 167 -0.35 -3.68 0.87
N GLU A 168 -0.74 -4.55 -0.04
CA GLU A 168 0.14 -5.00 -1.13
C GLU A 168 0.67 -3.88 -2.04
N TYR A 169 0.00 -2.74 -2.10
CA TYR A 169 0.47 -1.59 -2.87
C TYR A 169 1.57 -0.78 -2.17
N ASN A 170 1.77 -0.99 -0.86
CA ASN A 170 2.92 -0.51 -0.10
C ASN A 170 3.87 -1.65 0.33
N GLY A 171 3.53 -2.88 -0.06
CA GLY A 171 4.19 -4.09 0.43
C GLY A 171 5.68 -4.17 0.16
N HIS A 172 6.19 -3.44 -0.85
CA HIS A 172 7.62 -3.42 -1.14
C HIS A 172 8.38 -2.58 -0.13
N ILE A 173 7.96 -1.34 0.10
CA ILE A 173 8.61 -0.47 1.08
C ILE A 173 8.43 -1.02 2.50
N GLU A 174 7.27 -1.59 2.83
CA GLU A 174 7.06 -2.31 4.08
C GLU A 174 8.00 -3.52 4.23
N SER A 175 8.21 -4.28 3.14
CA SER A 175 9.14 -5.41 3.13
C SER A 175 10.58 -4.95 3.32
N PHE A 176 10.98 -3.87 2.67
CA PHE A 176 12.30 -3.24 2.85
C PHE A 176 12.49 -2.82 4.31
N ILE A 177 11.55 -2.09 4.89
CA ILE A 177 11.59 -1.64 6.29
C ILE A 177 11.74 -2.80 7.28
N LYS A 178 11.11 -3.95 7.00
CA LYS A 178 11.26 -5.16 7.84
C LYS A 178 12.61 -5.86 7.73
N THR A 179 13.42 -5.48 6.73
CA THR A 179 14.71 -6.14 6.45
C THR A 179 15.88 -5.38 7.06
N ILE A 180 15.70 -4.12 7.41
CA ILE A 180 16.70 -3.26 8.05
C ILE A 180 16.48 -3.21 9.56
#